data_85232b2b03fe1d18c68c681417c39270
#
_entry.id   85232b2b03fe1d18c68c681417c39270
#
_cell.length_a   1.000
_cell.length_b   1.000
_cell.length_c   1.000
_cell.angle_alpha   90.00
_cell.angle_beta   90.00
_cell.angle_gamma   90.00
#
_symmetry.space_group_name_H-M   'P 1'
#
loop_
_entity.id
_entity.type
_entity.pdbx_description
1 polymer ?
#
loop_
_entity_poly.entity_id
_entity_poly.type
_entity_poly.pdbx_seq_one_letter_code
_entity_poly.pdbx_strand_id
1 'polypeptide(L)'
;MAKKPTKKLDEIGKKFGADREKALNDALKLIEKDFGKGSIMRLGERAEQKVQVMSSGSLALDIALGSGGYPKGRIIEIYGPESSGKTTVALHAVAQAQKEGGIAAFIDAEHALDPAYAAALGVNIDELLLSQPDSGEQGLETVSYTHL
;
A
#
# COMPACT_ATOMS: atom_id res chain seq x y z
N MET A 1 -55.38 -0.52 -24.87
CA MET A 1 -54.47 -1.48 -25.56
C MET A 1 -53.16 -0.77 -25.89
N ALA A 2 -52.12 -1.00 -25.12
CA ALA A 2 -50.80 -0.42 -25.34
C ALA A 2 -50.06 -1.23 -26.44
N LYS A 3 -49.62 -0.57 -27.51
CA LYS A 3 -48.82 -1.18 -28.58
C LYS A 3 -47.48 -1.63 -28.02
N LYS A 4 -47.13 -2.93 -28.15
CA LYS A 4 -45.76 -3.47 -27.87
C LYS A 4 -44.73 -2.73 -28.74
N PRO A 5 -43.60 -2.30 -28.19
CA PRO A 5 -42.51 -1.74 -28.98
C PRO A 5 -42.02 -2.76 -29.99
N THR A 6 -41.85 -2.32 -31.22
CA THR A 6 -41.50 -3.19 -32.35
C THR A 6 -40.08 -3.67 -32.21
N LYS A 7 -39.82 -4.99 -32.48
CA LYS A 7 -38.50 -5.66 -32.51
C LYS A 7 -37.37 -4.82 -33.16
N LYS A 8 -37.75 -3.95 -34.09
CA LYS A 8 -36.85 -3.05 -34.83
C LYS A 8 -36.22 -1.96 -33.95
N LEU A 9 -36.91 -1.46 -32.91
CA LEU A 9 -36.38 -0.50 -31.96
C LEU A 9 -35.36 -1.13 -30.98
N ASP A 10 -35.61 -2.39 -30.58
CA ASP A 10 -34.68 -3.14 -29.73
C ASP A 10 -33.40 -3.51 -30.47
N GLU A 11 -33.46 -3.82 -31.77
CA GLU A 11 -32.28 -4.10 -32.61
C GLU A 11 -31.46 -2.84 -32.88
N ILE A 12 -32.10 -1.68 -33.09
CA ILE A 12 -31.42 -0.39 -33.24
C ILE A 12 -30.72 -0.02 -31.93
N GLY A 13 -31.37 -0.16 -30.77
CA GLY A 13 -30.77 0.10 -29.45
C GLY A 13 -29.57 -0.76 -29.16
N LYS A 14 -29.61 -2.06 -29.50
CA LYS A 14 -28.47 -2.98 -29.36
C LYS A 14 -27.30 -2.61 -30.28
N LYS A 15 -27.57 -2.20 -31.52
CA LYS A 15 -26.56 -1.77 -32.48
C LYS A 15 -25.88 -0.47 -32.04
N PHE A 16 -26.64 0.52 -31.58
CA PHE A 16 -26.08 1.75 -30.99
C PHE A 16 -25.23 1.50 -29.75
N GLY A 17 -25.61 0.54 -28.90
CA GLY A 17 -24.84 0.12 -27.73
C GLY A 17 -23.51 -0.51 -28.13
N ALA A 18 -23.48 -1.41 -29.10
CA ALA A 18 -22.30 -2.09 -29.57
C ALA A 18 -21.29 -1.14 -30.25
N ASP A 19 -21.79 -0.20 -31.08
CA ASP A 19 -20.96 0.79 -31.76
C ASP A 19 -20.33 1.77 -30.74
N ARG A 20 -21.06 2.15 -29.70
CA ARG A 20 -20.57 3.00 -28.60
C ARG A 20 -19.53 2.30 -27.75
N GLU A 21 -19.73 1.02 -27.47
CA GLU A 21 -18.78 0.21 -26.70
C GLU A 21 -17.47 0.00 -27.48
N LYS A 22 -17.56 -0.23 -28.76
CA LYS A 22 -16.40 -0.33 -29.65
C LYS A 22 -15.62 0.99 -29.69
N ALA A 23 -16.31 2.12 -29.88
CA ALA A 23 -15.67 3.43 -29.89
C ALA A 23 -14.99 3.74 -28.55
N LEU A 24 -15.60 3.37 -27.42
CA LEU A 24 -14.99 3.50 -26.09
C LEU A 24 -13.73 2.66 -25.96
N ASN A 25 -13.76 1.39 -26.37
CA ASN A 25 -12.61 0.49 -26.28
C ASN A 25 -11.47 0.96 -27.21
N ASP A 26 -11.77 1.49 -28.37
CA ASP A 26 -10.76 2.05 -29.27
C ASP A 26 -10.12 3.32 -28.67
N ALA A 27 -10.91 4.18 -28.02
CA ALA A 27 -10.39 5.35 -27.30
C ALA A 27 -9.49 4.96 -26.11
N LEU A 28 -9.89 3.94 -25.33
CA LEU A 28 -9.08 3.42 -24.23
C LEU A 28 -7.73 2.88 -24.72
N LYS A 29 -7.70 2.12 -25.81
CA LYS A 29 -6.46 1.61 -26.43
C LYS A 29 -5.55 2.73 -26.91
N LEU A 30 -6.10 3.81 -27.47
CA LEU A 30 -5.33 4.96 -27.90
C LEU A 30 -4.66 5.65 -26.71
N ILE A 31 -5.38 5.86 -25.63
CA ILE A 31 -4.85 6.44 -24.39
C ILE A 31 -3.72 5.56 -23.80
N GLU A 32 -3.93 4.24 -23.75
CA GLU A 32 -2.89 3.32 -23.28
C GLU A 32 -1.64 3.30 -24.18
N LYS A 33 -1.82 3.50 -25.48
CA LYS A 33 -0.70 3.59 -26.41
C LYS A 33 0.12 4.87 -26.22
N ASP A 34 -0.54 5.99 -25.97
CA ASP A 34 0.10 7.31 -25.87
C ASP A 34 0.71 7.56 -24.48
N PHE A 35 0.08 7.04 -23.41
CA PHE A 35 0.45 7.30 -22.02
C PHE A 35 0.91 6.05 -21.23
N GLY A 36 0.94 4.87 -21.87
CA GLY A 36 1.36 3.60 -21.26
C GLY A 36 0.21 2.79 -20.68
N LYS A 37 0.46 1.49 -20.48
CA LYS A 37 -0.51 0.56 -19.90
C LYS A 37 -0.88 0.99 -18.48
N GLY A 38 -2.20 1.00 -18.19
CA GLY A 38 -2.71 1.37 -16.86
C GLY A 38 -2.90 2.87 -16.66
N SER A 39 -2.65 3.72 -17.68
CA SER A 39 -2.93 5.16 -17.62
C SER A 39 -4.42 5.48 -17.49
N ILE A 40 -5.26 4.58 -17.98
CA ILE A 40 -6.72 4.63 -17.84
C ILE A 40 -7.26 3.24 -17.55
N MET A 41 -8.21 3.14 -16.61
CA MET A 41 -8.87 1.88 -16.29
C MET A 41 -10.28 2.14 -15.75
N ARG A 42 -11.15 1.16 -15.81
CA ARG A 42 -12.45 1.25 -15.15
C ARG A 42 -12.28 1.08 -13.65
N LEU A 43 -12.95 1.88 -12.86
CA LEU A 43 -12.81 1.86 -11.39
C LEU A 43 -13.05 0.46 -10.78
N GLY A 44 -13.99 -0.32 -11.35
CA GLY A 44 -14.25 -1.70 -10.93
C GLY A 44 -13.11 -2.68 -11.23
N GLU A 45 -12.30 -2.43 -12.25
CA GLU A 45 -11.15 -3.27 -12.60
C GLU A 45 -9.96 -3.02 -11.66
N ARG A 46 -9.92 -1.84 -11.02
CA ARG A 46 -8.88 -1.47 -10.05
C ARG A 46 -8.99 -2.24 -8.73
N ALA A 47 -10.16 -2.80 -8.42
CA ALA A 47 -10.40 -3.54 -7.18
C ALA A 47 -9.64 -4.88 -7.09
N GLU A 48 -9.08 -5.37 -8.19
CA GLU A 48 -8.35 -6.65 -8.23
C GLU A 48 -6.81 -6.50 -8.08
N GLN A 49 -6.27 -5.28 -8.05
CA GLN A 49 -4.84 -5.11 -7.75
C GLN A 49 -4.60 -5.44 -6.28
N LYS A 50 -4.27 -6.69 -5.99
CA LYS A 50 -3.82 -7.13 -4.66
C LYS A 50 -2.55 -6.37 -4.32
N VAL A 51 -2.66 -5.42 -3.41
CA VAL A 51 -1.51 -4.72 -2.84
C VAL A 51 -0.70 -5.74 -2.04
N GLN A 52 0.59 -5.83 -2.31
CA GLN A 52 1.47 -6.65 -1.47
C GLN A 52 1.54 -6.01 -0.08
N VAL A 53 1.36 -6.83 0.93
CA VAL A 53 1.36 -6.39 2.32
C VAL A 53 2.36 -7.19 3.14
N MET A 54 2.78 -6.61 4.26
CA MET A 54 3.55 -7.23 5.32
C MET A 54 2.70 -7.21 6.57
N SER A 55 2.63 -8.31 7.32
CA SER A 55 1.90 -8.35 8.59
C SER A 55 2.42 -7.27 9.56
N SER A 56 1.52 -6.68 10.32
CA SER A 56 1.88 -5.77 11.41
C SER A 56 2.43 -6.49 12.65
N GLY A 57 2.33 -7.82 12.68
CA GLY A 57 2.59 -8.63 13.88
C GLY A 57 1.40 -8.75 14.82
N SER A 58 0.30 -8.07 14.53
CA SER A 58 -0.95 -8.13 15.29
C SER A 58 -2.10 -8.51 14.36
N LEU A 59 -2.70 -9.68 14.56
CA LEU A 59 -3.83 -10.13 13.76
C LEU A 59 -5.01 -9.14 13.82
N ALA A 60 -5.25 -8.55 14.99
CA ALA A 60 -6.33 -7.57 15.15
C ALA A 60 -6.09 -6.31 14.31
N LEU A 61 -4.83 -5.84 14.27
CA LEU A 61 -4.46 -4.68 13.45
C LEU A 61 -4.53 -5.01 11.96
N ASP A 62 -4.04 -6.17 11.55
CA ASP A 62 -4.08 -6.62 10.15
C ASP A 62 -5.52 -6.69 9.62
N ILE A 63 -6.47 -7.20 10.45
CA ILE A 63 -7.89 -7.21 10.11
C ILE A 63 -8.46 -5.78 10.06
N ALA A 64 -8.13 -4.93 11.02
CA ALA A 64 -8.63 -3.55 11.08
C ALA A 64 -8.15 -2.68 9.90
N LEU A 65 -6.95 -2.93 9.39
CA LEU A 65 -6.42 -2.28 8.20
C LEU A 65 -7.17 -2.66 6.92
N GLY A 66 -7.91 -3.77 6.91
CA GLY A 66 -8.66 -4.25 5.75
C GLY A 66 -7.81 -4.81 4.61
N SER A 67 -6.52 -4.45 4.54
CA SER A 67 -5.55 -4.96 3.56
C SER A 67 -4.87 -6.26 4.01
N GLY A 68 -5.00 -6.62 5.28
CA GLY A 68 -4.32 -7.77 5.89
C GLY A 68 -2.89 -7.48 6.34
N GLY A 69 -2.51 -6.22 6.46
CA GLY A 69 -1.20 -5.78 6.92
C GLY A 69 -0.79 -4.43 6.33
N TYR A 70 0.47 -4.05 6.54
CA TYR A 70 1.03 -2.82 5.99
C TYR A 70 1.31 -2.94 4.49
N PRO A 71 0.84 -1.99 3.66
CA PRO A 71 1.10 -2.02 2.23
C PRO A 71 2.59 -1.76 1.94
N LYS A 72 3.24 -2.67 1.19
CA LYS A 72 4.64 -2.52 0.78
C LYS A 72 4.81 -1.33 -0.18
N GLY A 73 5.93 -0.63 -0.04
CA GLY A 73 6.26 0.54 -0.88
C GLY A 73 5.39 1.78 -0.58
N ARG A 74 4.88 1.91 0.65
CA ARG A 74 4.12 3.07 1.11
C ARG A 74 4.72 3.65 2.38
N ILE A 75 4.55 4.96 2.56
CA ILE A 75 4.81 5.64 3.82
C ILE A 75 3.61 5.40 4.73
N ILE A 76 3.87 4.96 5.96
CA ILE A 76 2.86 4.67 6.97
C ILE A 76 3.10 5.61 8.14
N GLU A 77 2.11 6.42 8.46
CA GLU A 77 2.14 7.29 9.62
C GLU A 77 1.46 6.61 10.81
N ILE A 78 2.15 6.58 11.96
CA ILE A 78 1.63 6.07 13.23
C ILE A 78 1.64 7.22 14.22
N TYR A 79 0.47 7.66 14.65
CA TYR A 79 0.32 8.79 15.57
C TYR A 79 -0.57 8.45 16.76
N GLY A 80 -0.40 9.20 17.83
CA GLY A 80 -1.14 9.03 19.09
C GLY A 80 -0.45 9.74 20.25
N PRO A 81 -1.07 9.79 21.43
CA PRO A 81 -0.49 10.40 22.61
C PRO A 81 0.79 9.66 23.07
N GLU A 82 1.52 10.25 23.98
CA GLU A 82 2.66 9.60 24.63
C GLU A 82 2.22 8.30 25.28
N SER A 83 3.13 7.33 25.34
CA SER A 83 2.90 6.00 25.92
C SER A 83 1.74 5.19 25.30
N SER A 84 1.27 5.56 24.11
CA SER A 84 0.19 4.86 23.40
C SER A 84 0.63 3.58 22.65
N GLY A 85 1.92 3.24 22.68
CA GLY A 85 2.46 2.05 22.02
C GLY A 85 2.90 2.26 20.57
N LYS A 86 3.08 3.50 20.09
CA LYS A 86 3.55 3.79 18.72
C LYS A 86 4.85 3.05 18.39
N THR A 87 5.86 3.19 19.25
CA THR A 87 7.15 2.52 19.10
C THR A 87 7.01 1.00 19.15
N THR A 88 6.15 0.48 20.02
CA THR A 88 5.84 -0.96 20.09
C THR A 88 5.32 -1.49 18.76
N VAL A 89 4.37 -0.79 18.15
CA VAL A 89 3.81 -1.16 16.82
C VAL A 89 4.89 -1.07 15.73
N ALA A 90 5.75 -0.05 15.76
CA ALA A 90 6.86 0.07 14.81
C ALA A 90 7.88 -1.07 14.98
N LEU A 91 8.23 -1.45 16.21
CA LEU A 91 9.15 -2.56 16.47
C LEU A 91 8.56 -3.91 16.04
N HIS A 92 7.26 -4.12 16.19
CA HIS A 92 6.60 -5.31 15.64
C HIS A 92 6.72 -5.36 14.11
N ALA A 93 6.56 -4.22 13.42
CA ALA A 93 6.75 -4.16 11.97
C ALA A 93 8.18 -4.50 11.57
N VAL A 94 9.18 -3.99 12.30
CA VAL A 94 10.60 -4.34 12.12
C VAL A 94 10.79 -5.86 12.27
N ALA A 95 10.27 -6.46 13.33
CA ALA A 95 10.37 -7.89 13.58
C ALA A 95 9.74 -8.72 12.44
N GLN A 96 8.60 -8.28 11.90
CA GLN A 96 7.97 -8.97 10.77
C GLN A 96 8.79 -8.82 9.48
N ALA A 97 9.34 -7.62 9.21
CA ALA A 97 10.21 -7.40 8.06
C ALA A 97 11.43 -8.34 8.09
N GLN A 98 12.08 -8.45 9.25
CA GLN A 98 13.22 -9.37 9.43
C GLN A 98 12.82 -10.84 9.28
N LYS A 99 11.66 -11.26 9.79
CA LYS A 99 11.13 -12.63 9.59
C LYS A 99 10.88 -12.97 8.12
N GLU A 100 10.51 -11.99 7.30
CA GLU A 100 10.38 -12.14 5.84
C GLU A 100 11.74 -12.11 5.11
N GLY A 101 12.86 -12.01 5.83
CA GLY A 101 14.20 -11.93 5.26
C GLY A 101 14.59 -10.53 4.78
N GLY A 102 13.83 -9.52 5.16
CA GLY A 102 14.13 -8.11 4.86
C GLY A 102 15.17 -7.52 5.80
N ILE A 103 15.90 -6.51 5.33
CA ILE A 103 16.78 -5.67 6.13
C ILE A 103 15.95 -4.52 6.70
N ALA A 104 16.12 -4.24 8.00
CA ALA A 104 15.43 -3.15 8.67
C ALA A 104 16.42 -2.13 9.21
N ALA A 105 16.07 -0.86 9.08
CA ALA A 105 16.77 0.25 9.73
C ALA A 105 15.81 1.01 10.64
N PHE A 106 16.28 1.41 11.80
CA PHE A 106 15.53 2.21 12.77
C PHE A 106 16.26 3.53 13.01
N ILE A 107 15.56 4.63 12.81
CA ILE A 107 16.11 5.97 13.06
C ILE A 107 15.44 6.49 14.32
N ASP A 108 16.20 6.53 15.40
CA ASP A 108 15.75 6.87 16.75
C ASP A 108 16.20 8.29 17.12
N ALA A 109 15.41 9.27 16.74
CA ALA A 109 15.68 10.68 17.07
C ALA A 109 15.46 11.02 18.56
N GLU A 110 14.74 10.18 19.30
CA GLU A 110 14.46 10.39 20.72
C GLU A 110 15.55 9.72 21.61
N HIS A 111 16.42 8.89 21.04
CA HIS A 111 17.46 8.11 21.76
C HIS A 111 16.86 7.23 22.89
N ALA A 112 15.64 6.73 22.67
CA ALA A 112 14.84 6.04 23.68
C ALA A 112 14.62 4.54 23.38
N LEU A 113 15.24 4.00 22.32
CA LEU A 113 15.13 2.59 21.98
C LEU A 113 15.81 1.72 23.02
N ASP A 114 15.04 0.84 23.66
CA ASP A 114 15.54 -0.19 24.56
C ASP A 114 15.79 -1.49 23.77
N PRO A 115 17.06 -1.95 23.63
CA PRO A 115 17.38 -3.18 22.92
C PRO A 115 16.76 -4.43 23.53
N ALA A 116 16.66 -4.50 24.87
CA ALA A 116 16.07 -5.64 25.55
C ALA A 116 14.57 -5.74 25.26
N TYR A 117 13.88 -4.60 25.23
CA TYR A 117 12.48 -4.52 24.85
C TYR A 117 12.27 -4.88 23.38
N ALA A 118 13.09 -4.37 22.47
CA ALA A 118 13.05 -4.71 21.06
C ALA A 118 13.21 -6.23 20.83
N ALA A 119 14.20 -6.84 21.49
CA ALA A 119 14.43 -8.29 21.43
C ALA A 119 13.22 -9.08 21.97
N ALA A 120 12.59 -8.62 23.05
CA ALA A 120 11.38 -9.26 23.60
C ALA A 120 10.18 -9.21 22.64
N LEU A 121 10.12 -8.20 21.75
CA LEU A 121 9.11 -8.09 20.69
C LEU A 121 9.46 -8.94 19.45
N GLY A 122 10.62 -9.60 19.44
CA GLY A 122 11.05 -10.50 18.38
C GLY A 122 11.93 -9.83 17.31
N VAL A 123 12.45 -8.65 17.59
CA VAL A 123 13.47 -8.00 16.74
C VAL A 123 14.79 -8.70 16.88
N ASN A 124 15.42 -9.05 15.78
CA ASN A 124 16.82 -9.47 15.75
C ASN A 124 17.71 -8.21 15.86
N ILE A 125 18.18 -7.93 17.08
CA ILE A 125 18.95 -6.72 17.40
C ILE A 125 20.34 -6.73 16.76
N ASP A 126 20.90 -7.89 16.46
CA ASP A 126 22.21 -8.03 15.84
C ASP A 126 22.20 -7.64 14.34
N GLU A 127 21.03 -7.72 13.70
CA GLU A 127 20.84 -7.36 12.30
C GLU A 127 20.08 -6.04 12.10
N LEU A 128 19.64 -5.40 13.18
CA LEU A 128 18.94 -4.12 13.10
C LEU A 128 19.94 -2.98 12.90
N LEU A 129 19.81 -2.25 11.81
CA LEU A 129 20.58 -1.03 11.60
C LEU A 129 19.96 0.10 12.43
N LEU A 130 20.72 0.65 13.37
CA LEU A 130 20.28 1.74 14.24
C LEU A 130 21.04 3.02 13.91
N SER A 131 20.31 4.10 13.69
CA SER A 131 20.85 5.47 13.60
C SER A 131 20.19 6.34 14.66
N GLN A 132 20.99 7.11 15.37
CA GLN A 132 20.55 8.07 16.40
C GLN A 132 21.04 9.48 16.03
N PRO A 133 20.33 10.15 15.11
CA PRO A 133 20.74 11.45 14.60
C PRO A 133 20.52 12.55 15.63
N ASP A 134 21.43 13.55 15.67
CA ASP A 134 21.34 14.74 16.51
C ASP A 134 20.45 15.83 15.87
N SER A 135 20.11 15.70 14.59
CA SER A 135 19.25 16.63 13.85
C SER A 135 18.35 15.94 12.85
N GLY A 136 17.26 16.61 12.48
CA GLY A 136 16.32 16.11 11.47
C GLY A 136 16.96 15.95 10.10
N GLU A 137 17.88 16.86 9.73
CA GLU A 137 18.64 16.81 8.47
C GLU A 137 19.49 15.55 8.40
N GLN A 138 20.23 15.23 9.47
CA GLN A 138 21.03 14.03 9.55
C GLN A 138 20.17 12.75 9.45
N GLY A 139 19.00 12.74 10.09
CA GLY A 139 18.04 11.63 9.98
C GLY A 139 17.57 11.43 8.55
N LEU A 140 17.17 12.50 7.86
CA LEU A 140 16.70 12.44 6.47
C LEU A 140 17.83 12.04 5.51
N GLU A 141 19.04 12.51 5.73
CA GLU A 141 20.20 12.12 4.94
C GLU A 141 20.49 10.61 5.11
N THR A 142 20.40 10.08 6.34
CA THR A 142 20.54 8.65 6.62
C THR A 142 19.50 7.84 5.83
N VAL A 143 18.22 8.28 5.78
CA VAL A 143 17.18 7.62 4.99
C VAL A 143 17.53 7.60 3.51
N SER A 144 18.11 8.68 2.97
CA SER A 144 18.42 8.76 1.54
C SER A 144 19.45 7.73 1.08
N TYR A 145 20.35 7.27 1.98
CA TYR A 145 21.31 6.22 1.69
C TYR A 145 20.73 4.80 1.75
N THR A 146 19.52 4.63 2.27
CA THR A 146 18.87 3.31 2.35
C THR A 146 18.12 2.92 1.08
N HIS A 147 18.01 3.82 0.10
CA HIS A 147 17.42 3.58 -1.21
C HIS A 147 18.50 3.17 -2.22
N LEU A 148 19.05 1.97 -2.04
CA LEU A 148 19.96 1.33 -2.99
C LEU A 148 19.20 0.33 -3.87
#